data_42fe694c1b937cd1bef8dcd510416bc0
#
_entry.id   42fe694c1b937cd1bef8dcd510416bc0
#
_cell.length_a   1.000
_cell.length_b   1.000
_cell.length_c   1.000
_cell.angle_alpha   90.00
_cell.angle_beta   90.00
_cell.angle_gamma   90.00
#
_symmetry.space_group_name_H-M   'P 1'
#
loop_
_entity.id
_entity.type
_entity.pdbx_description
1 polymer ?
#
loop_
_entity_poly.entity_id
_entity_poly.type
_entity_poly.pdbx_seq_one_letter_code
_entity_poly.pdbx_strand_id
1 'polypeptide(L)'
;LSKMRTLFISCLAAASLTIGGCGLRPLYANGSKGAVAMVLADVDVAPIEGHSGWLVRNALRDRFQATQAGHGAGKRLRLDVRLEDSITGFGVRADDAVTRERRTLRARYQLVDAASGEVLLDAVAAQDAGIDVVGSEYATIAAESSALERLASGVADQIVARLAVFANRGGGQVQTTPAPAPVP
;
A
#
# COMPACT_ATOMS: atom_id res chain seq x y z
N LEU A 1 -22.73 54.53 -9.84
CA LEU A 1 -21.53 53.91 -9.25
C LEU A 1 -21.88 52.77 -8.29
N SER A 2 -23.01 52.85 -7.53
CA SER A 2 -23.38 51.77 -6.56
C SER A 2 -23.87 50.47 -7.24
N LYS A 3 -24.66 50.56 -8.29
CA LYS A 3 -25.18 49.39 -9.03
C LYS A 3 -24.07 48.58 -9.74
N MET A 4 -23.01 49.25 -10.19
CA MET A 4 -21.87 48.55 -10.84
C MET A 4 -21.02 47.80 -9.82
N ARG A 5 -20.89 48.29 -8.59
CA ARG A 5 -20.20 47.61 -7.50
C ARG A 5 -20.95 46.36 -7.02
N THR A 6 -22.30 46.42 -6.94
CA THR A 6 -23.12 45.25 -6.59
C THR A 6 -23.09 44.16 -7.66
N LEU A 7 -23.03 44.53 -8.95
CA LEU A 7 -22.92 43.58 -10.05
C LEU A 7 -21.54 42.87 -10.04
N PHE A 8 -20.47 43.58 -9.75
CA PHE A 8 -19.13 42.99 -9.61
C PHE A 8 -19.02 42.04 -8.43
N ILE A 9 -19.61 42.38 -7.28
CA ILE A 9 -19.62 41.51 -6.09
C ILE A 9 -20.45 40.26 -6.34
N SER A 10 -21.58 40.37 -7.04
CA SER A 10 -22.43 39.22 -7.40
C SER A 10 -21.74 38.26 -8.38
N CYS A 11 -21.00 38.78 -9.38
CA CYS A 11 -20.21 37.96 -10.30
C CYS A 11 -19.05 37.24 -9.62
N LEU A 12 -18.37 37.92 -8.67
CA LEU A 12 -17.26 37.31 -7.92
C LEU A 12 -17.75 36.20 -6.99
N ALA A 13 -18.93 36.39 -6.36
CA ALA A 13 -19.55 35.36 -5.53
C ALA A 13 -20.02 34.15 -6.34
N ALA A 14 -20.54 34.34 -7.56
CA ALA A 14 -20.93 33.24 -8.46
C ALA A 14 -19.71 32.47 -8.99
N ALA A 15 -18.59 33.14 -9.29
CA ALA A 15 -17.34 32.52 -9.71
C ALA A 15 -16.71 31.64 -8.61
N SER A 16 -16.89 32.00 -7.34
CA SER A 16 -16.36 31.22 -6.20
C SER A 16 -17.09 29.89 -5.99
N LEU A 17 -18.33 29.75 -6.40
CA LEU A 17 -19.12 28.51 -6.27
C LEU A 17 -18.76 27.43 -7.32
N THR A 18 -18.08 27.79 -8.42
CA THR A 18 -17.71 26.84 -9.47
C THR A 18 -16.41 26.09 -9.20
N ILE A 19 -15.60 26.49 -8.23
CA ILE A 19 -14.30 25.89 -7.88
C ILE A 19 -14.46 24.62 -6.98
N GLY A 20 -15.65 24.39 -6.41
CA GLY A 20 -15.95 23.23 -5.54
C GLY A 20 -16.13 21.88 -6.26
N GLY A 21 -15.94 21.80 -7.56
CA GLY A 21 -16.28 20.64 -8.40
C GLY A 21 -15.21 19.57 -8.58
N CYS A 22 -14.08 19.60 -7.86
CA CYS A 22 -13.17 18.46 -7.83
C CYS A 22 -13.81 17.34 -7.01
N GLY A 23 -14.48 16.40 -7.69
CA GLY A 23 -15.12 15.23 -7.11
C GLY A 23 -14.15 14.21 -6.48
N LEU A 24 -13.20 14.68 -5.69
CA LEU A 24 -12.31 13.85 -4.87
C LEU A 24 -13.13 13.22 -3.74
N ARG A 25 -13.60 12.00 -3.96
CA ARG A 25 -14.17 11.21 -2.87
C ARG A 25 -13.03 10.69 -2.00
N PRO A 26 -13.00 10.98 -0.69
CA PRO A 26 -12.03 10.37 0.22
C PRO A 26 -12.08 8.85 0.11
N LEU A 27 -10.94 8.19 0.07
CA LEU A 27 -10.84 6.73 -0.07
C LEU A 27 -11.63 5.99 1.04
N TYR A 28 -11.71 6.58 2.21
CA TYR A 28 -12.46 6.10 3.38
C TYR A 28 -13.75 6.90 3.64
N ALA A 29 -14.41 7.39 2.59
CA ALA A 29 -15.73 8.00 2.74
C ALA A 29 -16.69 7.00 3.40
N ASN A 30 -17.40 7.41 4.45
CA ASN A 30 -18.29 6.62 5.31
C ASN A 30 -17.62 5.81 6.46
N GLY A 31 -16.33 6.02 6.75
CA GLY A 31 -15.65 5.40 7.90
C GLY A 31 -15.76 3.87 7.91
N SER A 32 -16.06 3.28 9.08
CA SER A 32 -16.16 1.83 9.28
C SER A 32 -17.31 1.14 8.53
N LYS A 33 -18.30 1.88 8.02
CA LYS A 33 -19.44 1.37 7.24
C LYS A 33 -19.26 1.51 5.73
N GLY A 34 -18.13 2.02 5.27
CA GLY A 34 -17.82 2.16 3.85
C GLY A 34 -17.50 0.84 3.17
N ALA A 35 -17.68 0.77 1.83
CA ALA A 35 -17.36 -0.42 1.03
C ALA A 35 -15.93 -0.92 1.29
N VAL A 36 -14.96 -0.01 1.44
CA VAL A 36 -13.57 -0.33 1.76
C VAL A 36 -13.46 -1.07 3.08
N ALA A 37 -14.09 -0.54 4.15
CA ALA A 37 -14.04 -1.16 5.47
C ALA A 37 -14.66 -2.55 5.47
N MET A 38 -15.79 -2.75 4.76
CA MET A 38 -16.43 -4.07 4.63
C MET A 38 -15.53 -5.07 3.90
N VAL A 39 -14.92 -4.69 2.78
CA VAL A 39 -14.02 -5.58 2.04
C VAL A 39 -12.78 -5.92 2.87
N LEU A 40 -12.13 -4.93 3.51
CA LEU A 40 -10.93 -5.16 4.33
C LEU A 40 -11.24 -6.02 5.58
N ALA A 41 -12.44 -5.92 6.14
CA ALA A 41 -12.87 -6.76 7.26
C ALA A 41 -13.03 -8.24 6.87
N ASP A 42 -13.40 -8.51 5.62
CA ASP A 42 -13.60 -9.86 5.08
C ASP A 42 -12.29 -10.53 4.62
N VAL A 43 -11.15 -9.81 4.60
CA VAL A 43 -9.87 -10.36 4.15
C VAL A 43 -9.18 -11.14 5.27
N ASP A 44 -8.77 -12.38 4.96
CA ASP A 44 -7.79 -13.14 5.75
C ASP A 44 -6.42 -13.12 5.09
N VAL A 45 -5.37 -12.88 5.88
CA VAL A 45 -3.99 -12.90 5.38
C VAL A 45 -3.41 -14.29 5.59
N ALA A 46 -3.13 -14.99 4.50
CA ALA A 46 -2.46 -16.27 4.55
C ALA A 46 -1.09 -16.19 5.25
N PRO A 47 -0.57 -17.29 5.78
CA PRO A 47 0.80 -17.32 6.29
C PRO A 47 1.80 -16.89 5.21
N ILE A 48 2.74 -16.02 5.58
CA ILE A 48 3.82 -15.56 4.71
C ILE A 48 5.13 -16.07 5.33
N GLU A 49 5.96 -16.72 4.55
CA GLU A 49 7.18 -17.35 5.04
C GLU A 49 8.27 -16.32 5.38
N GLY A 50 9.15 -16.70 6.32
CA GLY A 50 10.32 -15.94 6.72
C GLY A 50 10.04 -14.77 7.65
N HIS A 51 11.12 -14.11 8.10
CA HIS A 51 11.06 -12.97 9.03
C HIS A 51 10.39 -11.75 8.39
N SER A 52 10.76 -11.41 7.16
CA SER A 52 10.09 -10.35 6.39
C SER A 52 8.60 -10.64 6.19
N GLY A 53 8.24 -11.93 6.00
CA GLY A 53 6.87 -12.38 5.90
C GLY A 53 6.07 -12.16 7.18
N TRP A 54 6.66 -12.44 8.32
CA TRP A 54 6.05 -12.19 9.63
C TRP A 54 5.77 -10.70 9.84
N LEU A 55 6.73 -9.82 9.51
CA LEU A 55 6.59 -8.37 9.63
C LEU A 55 5.46 -7.84 8.73
N VAL A 56 5.46 -8.22 7.46
CA VAL A 56 4.42 -7.78 6.50
C VAL A 56 3.04 -8.28 6.92
N ARG A 57 2.94 -9.55 7.35
CA ARG A 57 1.67 -10.13 7.79
C ARG A 57 1.10 -9.42 9.01
N ASN A 58 1.92 -9.12 10.01
CA ASN A 58 1.48 -8.38 11.19
C ASN A 58 1.03 -6.96 10.79
N ALA A 59 1.84 -6.26 9.99
CA ALA A 59 1.49 -4.93 9.52
C ALA A 59 0.16 -4.89 8.73
N LEU A 60 -0.14 -5.91 7.91
CA LEU A 60 -1.42 -6.05 7.21
C LEU A 60 -2.57 -6.31 8.19
N ARG A 61 -2.37 -7.22 9.14
CA ARG A 61 -3.40 -7.56 10.14
C ARG A 61 -3.78 -6.37 11.00
N ASP A 62 -2.81 -5.59 11.45
CA ASP A 62 -3.06 -4.39 12.25
C ASP A 62 -3.94 -3.39 11.48
N ARG A 63 -3.66 -3.20 10.18
CA ARG A 63 -4.46 -2.30 9.32
C ARG A 63 -5.86 -2.81 9.08
N PHE A 64 -6.03 -4.12 8.88
CA PHE A 64 -7.34 -4.73 8.70
C PHE A 64 -8.15 -4.72 9.99
N GLN A 65 -7.53 -4.97 11.14
CA GLN A 65 -8.21 -4.90 12.44
C GLN A 65 -8.68 -3.49 12.79
N ALA A 66 -7.92 -2.47 12.43
CA ALA A 66 -8.33 -1.08 12.63
C ALA A 66 -9.63 -0.72 11.88
N THR A 67 -9.99 -1.48 10.84
CA THR A 67 -11.23 -1.29 10.07
C THR A 67 -12.36 -2.21 10.52
N GLN A 68 -12.10 -3.22 11.35
CA GLN A 68 -13.05 -4.28 11.75
C GLN A 68 -14.05 -3.88 12.85
N ALA A 69 -14.07 -2.64 13.33
CA ALA A 69 -14.98 -2.21 14.41
C ALA A 69 -16.45 -2.49 14.05
N GLY A 70 -16.92 -3.70 14.39
CA GLY A 70 -18.32 -4.10 14.32
C GLY A 70 -18.73 -5.13 13.24
N HIS A 71 -17.80 -5.72 12.50
CA HIS A 71 -18.13 -6.71 11.47
C HIS A 71 -17.53 -8.07 11.81
N GLY A 72 -18.31 -8.91 12.47
CA GLY A 72 -18.02 -10.33 12.75
C GLY A 72 -18.50 -11.24 11.62
N ALA A 73 -18.23 -10.92 10.36
CA ALA A 73 -18.56 -11.79 9.23
C ALA A 73 -17.42 -12.77 8.94
N GLY A 74 -17.73 -13.99 8.50
CA GLY A 74 -16.74 -14.98 8.07
C GLY A 74 -15.87 -14.40 6.96
N LYS A 75 -14.56 -14.66 7.04
CA LYS A 75 -13.58 -14.16 6.07
C LYS A 75 -13.78 -14.84 4.73
N ARG A 76 -14.37 -14.11 3.79
CA ARG A 76 -14.71 -14.60 2.45
C ARG A 76 -13.58 -14.41 1.44
N LEU A 77 -12.61 -13.54 1.77
CA LEU A 77 -11.50 -13.20 0.90
C LEU A 77 -10.20 -13.67 1.54
N ARG A 78 -9.31 -14.25 0.75
CA ARG A 78 -7.97 -14.64 1.17
C ARG A 78 -6.94 -13.81 0.43
N LEU A 79 -5.99 -13.25 1.16
CA LEU A 79 -4.85 -12.54 0.61
C LEU A 79 -3.61 -13.44 0.66
N ASP A 80 -3.20 -13.92 -0.51
CA ASP A 80 -1.98 -14.69 -0.69
C ASP A 80 -0.84 -13.73 -1.08
N VAL A 81 0.28 -13.75 -0.35
CA VAL A 81 1.43 -12.85 -0.57
C VAL A 81 2.70 -13.67 -0.68
N ARG A 82 3.50 -13.38 -1.70
CA ARG A 82 4.87 -13.92 -1.88
C ARG A 82 5.84 -12.75 -1.84
N LEU A 83 6.88 -12.89 -1.01
CA LEU A 83 7.89 -11.85 -0.82
C LEU A 83 9.20 -12.23 -1.48
N GLU A 84 9.86 -11.20 -1.99
CA GLU A 84 11.25 -11.21 -2.42
C GLU A 84 11.95 -10.09 -1.65
N ASP A 85 12.96 -10.44 -0.87
CA ASP A 85 13.75 -9.54 -0.01
C ASP A 85 15.20 -9.64 -0.44
N SER A 86 15.77 -8.55 -0.91
CA SER A 86 17.12 -8.52 -1.45
C SER A 86 17.89 -7.31 -0.94
N ILE A 87 19.20 -7.51 -0.68
CA ILE A 87 20.14 -6.45 -0.35
C ILE A 87 21.22 -6.41 -1.44
N THR A 88 21.47 -5.22 -1.97
CA THR A 88 22.49 -4.98 -2.98
C THR A 88 23.42 -3.88 -2.50
N GLY A 89 24.71 -4.19 -2.41
CA GLY A 89 25.76 -3.21 -2.09
C GLY A 89 26.05 -2.30 -3.29
N PHE A 90 26.29 -1.04 -3.01
CA PHE A 90 26.75 -0.05 -4.02
C PHE A 90 27.61 1.02 -3.36
N GLY A 91 28.39 1.73 -4.18
CA GLY A 91 29.36 2.70 -3.64
C GLY A 91 30.60 2.00 -3.06
N VAL A 92 31.61 1.84 -3.90
CA VAL A 92 32.87 1.18 -3.52
C VAL A 92 33.88 2.26 -3.18
N ARG A 93 34.62 2.09 -2.07
CA ARG A 93 35.79 2.91 -1.71
C ARG A 93 37.01 2.46 -2.52
N ALA A 94 38.07 3.23 -2.43
CA ALA A 94 39.37 2.87 -3.02
C ALA A 94 39.99 1.59 -2.43
N ASP A 95 39.48 1.11 -1.28
CA ASP A 95 39.84 -0.13 -0.60
C ASP A 95 38.85 -1.29 -0.88
N ASP A 96 38.03 -1.17 -1.93
CA ASP A 96 36.98 -2.12 -2.34
C ASP A 96 35.86 -2.35 -1.29
N ALA A 97 35.80 -1.54 -0.24
CA ALA A 97 34.75 -1.63 0.77
C ALA A 97 33.43 -1.03 0.26
N VAL A 98 32.33 -1.76 0.43
CA VAL A 98 30.96 -1.26 0.21
C VAL A 98 30.64 -0.20 1.23
N THR A 99 30.16 0.96 0.80
CA THR A 99 29.80 2.09 1.67
C THR A 99 28.30 2.28 1.83
N ARG A 100 27.52 1.72 0.91
CA ARG A 100 26.06 1.80 0.91
C ARG A 100 25.44 0.52 0.42
N GLU A 101 24.29 0.21 0.98
CA GLU A 101 23.45 -0.89 0.56
C GLU A 101 22.04 -0.38 0.25
N ARG A 102 21.38 -1.10 -0.64
CA ARG A 102 19.96 -0.94 -0.92
C ARG A 102 19.25 -2.24 -0.58
N ARG A 103 18.30 -2.18 0.33
CA ARG A 103 17.39 -3.28 0.59
C ARG A 103 16.09 -3.03 -0.16
N THR A 104 15.66 -4.00 -0.94
CA THR A 104 14.40 -3.96 -1.71
C THR A 104 13.50 -5.07 -1.19
N LEU A 105 12.29 -4.70 -0.77
CA LEU A 105 11.23 -5.64 -0.42
C LEU A 105 10.12 -5.56 -1.46
N ARG A 106 9.92 -6.65 -2.19
CA ARG A 106 8.90 -6.80 -3.22
C ARG A 106 7.88 -7.84 -2.80
N ALA A 107 6.59 -7.52 -2.90
CA ALA A 107 5.47 -8.39 -2.61
C ALA A 107 4.63 -8.58 -3.88
N ARG A 108 4.55 -9.79 -4.40
CA ARG A 108 3.47 -10.17 -5.31
C ARG A 108 2.32 -10.72 -4.48
N TYR A 109 1.12 -10.24 -4.72
CA TYR A 109 -0.03 -10.65 -3.94
C TYR A 109 -1.27 -10.85 -4.80
N GLN A 110 -2.12 -11.78 -4.35
CA GLN A 110 -3.39 -12.11 -4.97
C GLN A 110 -4.49 -12.06 -3.92
N LEU A 111 -5.60 -11.39 -4.26
CA LEU A 111 -6.83 -11.46 -3.51
C LEU A 111 -7.70 -12.53 -4.15
N VAL A 112 -8.06 -13.53 -3.39
CA VAL A 112 -8.77 -14.72 -3.86
C VAL A 112 -10.09 -14.84 -3.11
N ASP A 113 -11.17 -15.13 -3.82
CA ASP A 113 -12.42 -15.56 -3.20
C ASP A 113 -12.23 -16.95 -2.58
N ALA A 114 -12.47 -17.07 -1.26
CA ALA A 114 -12.19 -18.29 -0.51
C ALA A 114 -13.13 -19.45 -0.86
N ALA A 115 -14.31 -19.16 -1.41
CA ALA A 115 -15.30 -20.17 -1.75
C ALA A 115 -15.09 -20.71 -3.18
N SER A 116 -14.84 -19.83 -4.15
CA SER A 116 -14.67 -20.21 -5.56
C SER A 116 -13.22 -20.49 -5.95
N GLY A 117 -12.24 -19.92 -5.23
CA GLY A 117 -10.83 -19.94 -5.61
C GLY A 117 -10.51 -18.95 -6.74
N GLU A 118 -11.46 -18.11 -7.13
CA GLU A 118 -11.26 -17.09 -8.17
C GLU A 118 -10.31 -15.99 -7.71
N VAL A 119 -9.34 -15.62 -8.56
CA VAL A 119 -8.42 -14.51 -8.32
C VAL A 119 -9.11 -13.20 -8.72
N LEU A 120 -9.45 -12.39 -7.74
CA LEU A 120 -10.14 -11.10 -7.92
C LEU A 120 -9.16 -9.96 -8.20
N LEU A 121 -7.94 -10.06 -7.69
CA LEU A 121 -6.89 -9.06 -7.88
C LEU A 121 -5.53 -9.77 -7.86
N ASP A 122 -4.67 -9.47 -8.84
CA ASP A 122 -3.23 -9.84 -8.86
C ASP A 122 -2.42 -8.57 -9.06
N ALA A 123 -1.51 -8.29 -8.14
CA ALA A 123 -0.73 -7.06 -8.19
C ALA A 123 0.63 -7.21 -7.46
N VAL A 124 1.45 -6.18 -7.62
CA VAL A 124 2.77 -6.09 -6.99
C VAL A 124 2.87 -4.79 -6.21
N ALA A 125 3.43 -4.88 -5.01
CA ALA A 125 3.89 -3.76 -4.20
C ALA A 125 5.40 -3.90 -3.99
N ALA A 126 6.14 -2.80 -4.05
CA ALA A 126 7.58 -2.83 -3.80
C ALA A 126 8.04 -1.53 -3.16
N GLN A 127 8.99 -1.65 -2.25
CA GLN A 127 9.70 -0.52 -1.66
C GLN A 127 11.17 -0.83 -1.51
N ASP A 128 11.99 0.22 -1.50
CA ASP A 128 13.43 0.14 -1.26
C ASP A 128 13.87 1.15 -0.19
N ALA A 129 14.95 0.82 0.50
CA ALA A 129 15.59 1.68 1.48
C ALA A 129 17.10 1.63 1.30
N GLY A 130 17.75 2.80 1.36
CA GLY A 130 19.21 2.90 1.45
C GLY A 130 19.67 2.67 2.89
N ILE A 131 20.78 1.99 3.04
CA ILE A 131 21.46 1.70 4.30
C ILE A 131 22.91 2.16 4.16
N ASP A 132 23.38 3.02 5.05
CA ASP A 132 24.78 3.40 5.08
C ASP A 132 25.58 2.35 5.85
N VAL A 133 26.60 1.77 5.22
CA VAL A 133 27.50 0.81 5.84
C VAL A 133 28.53 1.57 6.64
N VAL A 134 28.49 1.40 7.95
CA VAL A 134 29.41 2.04 8.88
C VAL A 134 30.49 1.03 9.35
N GLY A 135 31.60 1.51 9.90
CA GLY A 135 32.72 0.65 10.34
C GLY A 135 32.37 -0.32 11.48
N SER A 136 31.14 -0.33 11.98
CA SER A 136 30.63 -1.26 12.99
C SER A 136 29.63 -2.22 12.36
N GLU A 137 29.97 -3.50 12.28
CA GLU A 137 29.09 -4.56 11.78
C GLU A 137 27.76 -4.63 12.54
N TYR A 138 27.80 -4.49 13.87
CA TYR A 138 26.59 -4.48 14.68
C TYR A 138 25.64 -3.32 14.34
N ALA A 139 26.18 -2.14 14.07
CA ALA A 139 25.38 -0.98 13.67
C ALA A 139 24.76 -1.17 12.28
N THR A 140 25.47 -1.80 11.35
CA THR A 140 24.96 -2.13 10.02
C THR A 140 23.80 -3.12 10.09
N ILE A 141 23.95 -4.20 10.87
CA ILE A 141 22.87 -5.19 11.10
C ILE A 141 21.63 -4.53 11.72
N ALA A 142 21.81 -3.64 12.69
CA ALA A 142 20.71 -2.91 13.31
C ALA A 142 20.00 -1.97 12.30
N ALA A 143 20.77 -1.32 11.43
CA ALA A 143 20.23 -0.47 10.37
C ALA A 143 19.45 -1.27 9.32
N GLU A 144 19.94 -2.45 8.91
CA GLU A 144 19.25 -3.38 8.00
C GLU A 144 17.92 -3.87 8.60
N SER A 145 17.91 -4.24 9.89
CA SER A 145 16.70 -4.66 10.60
C SER A 145 15.65 -3.54 10.62
N SER A 146 16.07 -2.33 11.02
CA SER A 146 15.20 -1.15 11.04
C SER A 146 14.68 -0.78 9.65
N ALA A 147 15.51 -0.95 8.62
CA ALA A 147 15.10 -0.74 7.22
C ALA A 147 14.02 -1.75 6.83
N LEU A 148 14.18 -3.04 7.18
CA LEU A 148 13.19 -4.07 6.88
C LEU A 148 11.83 -3.79 7.52
N GLU A 149 11.81 -3.36 8.78
CA GLU A 149 10.56 -3.00 9.48
C GLU A 149 9.81 -1.87 8.76
N ARG A 150 10.55 -0.82 8.35
CA ARG A 150 9.96 0.30 7.59
C ARG A 150 9.45 -0.16 6.22
N LEU A 151 10.22 -0.99 5.50
CA LEU A 151 9.83 -1.53 4.20
C LEU A 151 8.58 -2.41 4.32
N ALA A 152 8.52 -3.28 5.33
CA ALA A 152 7.36 -4.13 5.59
C ALA A 152 6.09 -3.32 5.85
N SER A 153 6.21 -2.26 6.66
CA SER A 153 5.12 -1.31 6.91
C SER A 153 4.66 -0.64 5.61
N GLY A 154 5.59 -0.10 4.82
CA GLY A 154 5.26 0.60 3.59
C GLY A 154 4.70 -0.30 2.50
N VAL A 155 5.17 -1.54 2.37
CA VAL A 155 4.59 -2.54 1.47
C VAL A 155 3.16 -2.87 1.89
N ALA A 156 2.90 -3.04 3.20
CA ALA A 156 1.55 -3.26 3.71
C ALA A 156 0.62 -2.07 3.40
N ASP A 157 1.09 -0.82 3.53
CA ASP A 157 0.32 0.37 3.16
C ASP A 157 -0.06 0.39 1.68
N GLN A 158 0.87 0.04 0.79
CA GLN A 158 0.60 -0.04 -0.65
C GLN A 158 -0.44 -1.10 -0.97
N ILE A 159 -0.35 -2.29 -0.34
CA ILE A 159 -1.32 -3.37 -0.51
C ILE A 159 -2.71 -2.90 -0.06
N VAL A 160 -2.83 -2.34 1.15
CA VAL A 160 -4.10 -1.84 1.69
C VAL A 160 -4.71 -0.75 0.81
N ALA A 161 -3.90 0.20 0.35
CA ALA A 161 -4.36 1.25 -0.56
C ALA A 161 -4.90 0.67 -1.88
N ARG A 162 -4.25 -0.35 -2.43
CA ARG A 162 -4.71 -1.01 -3.66
C ARG A 162 -5.99 -1.80 -3.45
N LEU A 163 -6.12 -2.52 -2.33
CA LEU A 163 -7.36 -3.20 -1.95
C LEU A 163 -8.51 -2.23 -1.72
N ALA A 164 -8.24 -1.05 -1.15
CA ALA A 164 -9.24 0.00 -0.97
C ALA A 164 -9.73 0.56 -2.32
N VAL A 165 -8.83 0.75 -3.29
CA VAL A 165 -9.20 1.15 -4.66
C VAL A 165 -10.06 0.06 -5.33
N PHE A 166 -9.69 -1.21 -5.16
CA PHE A 166 -10.46 -2.34 -5.67
C PHE A 166 -11.88 -2.36 -5.08
N ALA A 167 -12.01 -2.22 -3.76
CA ALA A 167 -13.29 -2.18 -3.07
C ALA A 167 -14.19 -1.03 -3.56
N ASN A 168 -13.62 0.16 -3.78
CA ASN A 168 -14.36 1.33 -4.28
C ASN A 168 -14.82 1.20 -5.74
N ARG A 169 -14.16 0.37 -6.55
CA ARG A 169 -14.55 0.10 -7.95
C ARG A 169 -15.65 -0.96 -8.07
N GLY A 170 -16.21 -1.41 -6.96
CA GLY A 170 -17.30 -2.40 -6.95
C GLY A 170 -16.85 -3.86 -6.95
N GLY A 171 -15.58 -4.12 -6.62
CA GLY A 171 -15.09 -5.48 -6.32
C GLY A 171 -15.20 -6.53 -7.45
N GLY A 172 -15.53 -6.16 -8.67
CA GLY A 172 -15.93 -7.13 -9.71
C GLY A 172 -15.23 -7.02 -11.07
N GLN A 173 -14.20 -6.17 -11.20
CA GLN A 173 -13.41 -6.16 -12.45
C GLN A 173 -12.00 -6.70 -12.17
N VAL A 174 -11.75 -7.91 -12.64
CA VAL A 174 -10.42 -8.52 -12.67
C VAL A 174 -9.45 -7.60 -13.41
N GLN A 175 -8.56 -6.92 -12.67
CA GLN A 175 -7.44 -6.19 -13.26
C GLN A 175 -6.21 -7.09 -13.27
N THR A 176 -6.04 -7.84 -14.32
CA THR A 176 -4.74 -8.44 -14.66
C THR A 176 -3.79 -7.34 -15.09
N THR A 177 -2.87 -6.95 -14.22
CA THR A 177 -1.71 -6.14 -14.65
C THR A 177 -0.78 -7.07 -15.43
N PRO A 178 -0.49 -6.79 -16.71
CA PRO A 178 0.45 -7.62 -17.47
C PRO A 178 1.80 -7.64 -16.78
N ALA A 179 2.39 -8.83 -16.70
CA ALA A 179 3.74 -9.00 -16.19
C ALA A 179 4.71 -8.11 -16.99
N PRO A 180 5.68 -7.43 -16.36
CA PRO A 180 6.71 -6.71 -17.08
C PRO A 180 7.43 -7.69 -18.01
N ALA A 181 7.57 -7.29 -19.30
CA ALA A 181 8.27 -8.07 -20.28
C ALA A 181 9.72 -8.32 -19.81
N PRO A 182 10.30 -9.51 -20.10
CA PRO A 182 11.71 -9.75 -19.80
C PRO A 182 12.55 -8.74 -20.55
N VAL A 183 13.41 -8.04 -19.81
CA VAL A 183 14.40 -7.11 -20.38
C VAL A 183 15.44 -7.97 -21.12
N PRO A 184 15.79 -7.63 -22.38
CA PRO A 184 16.76 -8.37 -23.17
C PRO A 184 18.17 -8.31 -22.59
#